data_168d01ac487cace196b7b1ba63aa8f0c
#
_entry.id   168d01ac487cace196b7b1ba63aa8f0c
#
_cell.length_a   1.000
_cell.length_b   1.000
_cell.length_c   1.000
_cell.angle_alpha   90.00
_cell.angle_beta   90.00
_cell.angle_gamma   90.00
#
_symmetry.space_group_name_H-M   'P 1'
#
loop_
_entity.id
_entity.type
_entity.pdbx_description
1 polymer ?
#
loop_
_entity_poly.entity_id
_entity_poly.type
_entity_poly.pdbx_seq_one_letter_code
_entity_poly.pdbx_strand_id
1 'polypeptide(L)'
;NAYRVVNEYDEPNLRRVFLDYGELKSAPALAKTIIEARENQPIKTTDELKEVLARHLPERVRNKILAQIYQAIRIEVNQEMDVLKEFLEQSLEILNPKGRLSVISYHSLEDRLVKRFMKNGMFQGEPERDFFGNFSVPFKTIGKLIVPDNEEIKLNNRARSAKLRIAEKIEL
;
A
#
# COMPACT_ATOMS: atom_id res chain seq x y z
N ASN A 1 6.11 -7.35 -15.04
CA ASN A 1 5.49 -6.17 -15.63
C ASN A 1 3.95 -6.28 -15.58
N ALA A 2 3.22 -5.19 -15.86
CA ALA A 2 1.76 -5.14 -15.77
C ALA A 2 1.05 -6.12 -16.75
N TYR A 3 1.60 -6.31 -17.94
CA TYR A 3 1.08 -7.29 -18.92
C TYR A 3 1.01 -8.69 -18.30
N ARG A 4 2.08 -9.12 -17.62
CA ARG A 4 2.13 -10.42 -16.97
C ARG A 4 1.06 -10.56 -15.87
N VAL A 5 0.89 -9.53 -15.03
CA VAL A 5 -0.14 -9.55 -13.99
C VAL A 5 -1.53 -9.75 -14.59
N VAL A 6 -1.85 -8.99 -15.65
CA VAL A 6 -3.19 -9.00 -16.25
C VAL A 6 -3.44 -10.28 -17.07
N ASN A 7 -2.43 -10.75 -17.83
CA ASN A 7 -2.64 -11.82 -18.81
C ASN A 7 -2.17 -13.21 -18.37
N GLU A 8 -1.26 -13.30 -17.38
CA GLU A 8 -0.66 -14.59 -17.01
C GLU A 8 -1.01 -15.04 -15.58
N TYR A 9 -1.41 -14.12 -14.68
CA TYR A 9 -1.83 -14.50 -13.33
C TYR A 9 -3.13 -15.31 -13.40
N ASP A 10 -3.23 -16.34 -12.57
CA ASP A 10 -4.49 -17.05 -12.36
C ASP A 10 -5.51 -16.20 -11.57
N GLU A 11 -6.75 -16.66 -11.51
CA GLU A 11 -7.82 -15.95 -10.82
C GLU A 11 -7.52 -15.71 -9.33
N PRO A 12 -7.01 -16.70 -8.55
CA PRO A 12 -6.64 -16.48 -7.15
C PRO A 12 -5.60 -15.37 -6.97
N ASN A 13 -4.57 -15.33 -7.81
CA ASN A 13 -3.53 -14.31 -7.73
C ASN A 13 -4.03 -12.92 -8.13
N LEU A 14 -4.82 -12.80 -9.21
CA LEU A 14 -5.47 -11.54 -9.56
C LEU A 14 -6.40 -11.03 -8.45
N ARG A 15 -7.21 -11.93 -7.88
CA ARG A 15 -8.07 -11.61 -6.74
C ARG A 15 -7.27 -11.11 -5.55
N ARG A 16 -6.15 -11.78 -5.20
CA ARG A 16 -5.25 -11.36 -4.13
C ARG A 16 -4.74 -9.94 -4.38
N VAL A 17 -4.20 -9.66 -5.57
CA VAL A 17 -3.68 -8.34 -5.94
C VAL A 17 -4.75 -7.25 -5.77
N PHE A 18 -5.96 -7.46 -6.26
CA PHE A 18 -7.03 -6.47 -6.15
C PHE A 18 -7.60 -6.34 -4.75
N LEU A 19 -7.61 -7.41 -3.96
CA LEU A 19 -8.05 -7.38 -2.58
C LEU A 19 -7.03 -6.70 -1.68
N ASP A 20 -5.76 -7.15 -1.73
CA ASP A 20 -4.72 -6.75 -0.80
C ASP A 20 -4.17 -5.35 -1.13
N TYR A 21 -3.99 -5.03 -2.41
CA TYR A 21 -3.39 -3.77 -2.86
C TYR A 21 -4.39 -2.75 -3.40
N GLY A 22 -5.53 -3.22 -3.91
CA GLY A 22 -6.61 -2.36 -4.36
C GLY A 22 -7.64 -2.05 -3.28
N GLU A 23 -7.67 -2.84 -2.19
CA GLU A 23 -8.71 -2.79 -1.14
C GLU A 23 -10.13 -2.91 -1.74
N LEU A 24 -10.27 -3.70 -2.82
CA LEU A 24 -11.50 -3.82 -3.59
C LEU A 24 -12.32 -5.03 -3.15
N LYS A 25 -13.48 -4.80 -2.56
CA LYS A 25 -14.43 -5.87 -2.19
C LYS A 25 -14.94 -6.64 -3.41
N SER A 26 -14.95 -6.01 -4.58
CA SER A 26 -15.34 -6.62 -5.87
C SER A 26 -14.20 -7.39 -6.54
N ALA A 27 -13.05 -7.59 -5.89
CA ALA A 27 -11.90 -8.29 -6.44
C ALA A 27 -12.22 -9.62 -7.13
N PRO A 28 -13.09 -10.52 -6.58
CA PRO A 28 -13.43 -11.76 -7.26
C PRO A 28 -14.12 -11.54 -8.63
N ALA A 29 -15.08 -10.63 -8.69
CA ALA A 29 -15.78 -10.34 -9.95
C ALA A 29 -14.86 -9.68 -10.97
N LEU A 30 -13.99 -8.77 -10.54
CA LEU A 30 -13.02 -8.10 -11.41
C LEU A 30 -11.98 -9.08 -11.97
N ALA A 31 -11.45 -9.97 -11.14
CA ALA A 31 -10.52 -11.01 -11.57
C ALA A 31 -11.17 -11.93 -12.61
N LYS A 32 -12.37 -12.41 -12.35
CA LYS A 32 -13.13 -13.25 -13.29
C LYS A 32 -13.36 -12.55 -14.62
N THR A 33 -13.78 -11.27 -14.61
CA THR A 33 -13.98 -10.47 -15.83
C THR A 33 -12.70 -10.38 -16.67
N ILE A 34 -11.54 -10.19 -16.05
CA ILE A 34 -10.25 -10.13 -16.77
C ILE A 34 -9.91 -11.50 -17.36
N ILE A 35 -10.07 -12.59 -16.60
CA ILE A 35 -9.83 -13.95 -17.09
C ILE A 35 -10.67 -14.24 -18.32
N GLU A 36 -11.98 -14.03 -18.24
CA GLU A 36 -12.90 -14.27 -19.36
C GLU A 36 -12.55 -13.41 -20.61
N ALA A 37 -12.18 -12.16 -20.40
CA ALA A 37 -11.85 -11.27 -21.52
C ALA A 37 -10.56 -11.68 -22.24
N ARG A 38 -9.52 -12.05 -21.48
CA ARG A 38 -8.21 -12.41 -22.05
C ARG A 38 -8.19 -13.78 -22.77
N GLU A 39 -9.17 -14.65 -22.49
CA GLU A 39 -9.36 -15.91 -23.24
C GLU A 39 -9.61 -15.65 -24.74
N ASN A 40 -10.29 -14.54 -25.05
CA ASN A 40 -10.56 -14.16 -26.43
C ASN A 40 -9.40 -13.37 -27.05
N GLN A 41 -8.86 -12.40 -26.32
CA GLN A 41 -7.76 -11.54 -26.76
C GLN A 41 -6.95 -11.01 -25.58
N PRO A 42 -5.60 -11.09 -25.61
CA PRO A 42 -4.76 -10.52 -24.59
C PRO A 42 -4.99 -9.02 -24.41
N ILE A 43 -5.06 -8.58 -23.16
CA ILE A 43 -5.23 -7.17 -22.79
C ILE A 43 -3.84 -6.50 -22.79
N LYS A 44 -3.57 -5.61 -23.75
CA LYS A 44 -2.24 -5.04 -23.99
C LYS A 44 -2.08 -3.61 -23.48
N THR A 45 -3.18 -2.88 -23.40
CA THR A 45 -3.17 -1.45 -23.04
C THR A 45 -4.05 -1.16 -21.83
N THR A 46 -3.82 0.00 -21.21
CA THR A 46 -4.65 0.49 -20.11
C THR A 46 -6.08 0.79 -20.59
N ASP A 47 -6.26 1.22 -21.83
CA ASP A 47 -7.58 1.51 -22.39
C ASP A 47 -8.37 0.22 -22.62
N GLU A 48 -7.75 -0.84 -23.14
CA GLU A 48 -8.38 -2.16 -23.27
C GLU A 48 -8.79 -2.70 -21.89
N LEU A 49 -7.93 -2.60 -20.88
CA LEU A 49 -8.28 -3.01 -19.51
C LEU A 49 -9.46 -2.19 -18.97
N LYS A 50 -9.46 -0.90 -19.21
CA LYS A 50 -10.56 0.00 -18.83
C LYS A 50 -11.87 -0.40 -19.51
N GLU A 51 -11.86 -0.71 -20.81
CA GLU A 51 -13.04 -1.13 -21.56
C GLU A 51 -13.60 -2.45 -21.06
N VAL A 52 -12.74 -3.44 -20.80
CA VAL A 52 -13.11 -4.74 -20.23
C VAL A 52 -13.82 -4.55 -18.89
N LEU A 53 -13.25 -3.74 -18.02
CA LEU A 53 -13.77 -3.54 -16.67
C LEU A 53 -14.97 -2.58 -16.61
N ALA A 54 -15.03 -1.58 -17.50
CA ALA A 54 -16.07 -0.55 -17.48
C ALA A 54 -17.49 -1.12 -17.60
N ARG A 55 -17.66 -2.26 -18.29
CA ARG A 55 -18.95 -2.93 -18.47
C ARG A 55 -19.55 -3.45 -17.16
N HIS A 56 -18.71 -3.70 -16.15
CA HIS A 56 -19.10 -4.26 -14.87
C HIS A 56 -19.04 -3.23 -13.71
N LEU A 57 -18.63 -1.99 -14.00
CA LEU A 57 -18.47 -0.95 -12.98
C LEU A 57 -19.56 0.14 -13.11
N PRO A 58 -20.26 0.46 -12.01
CA PRO A 58 -21.18 1.57 -11.99
C PRO A 58 -20.48 2.88 -12.37
N GLU A 59 -21.10 3.68 -13.24
CA GLU A 59 -20.48 4.90 -13.77
C GLU A 59 -20.03 5.87 -12.68
N ARG A 60 -20.83 6.04 -11.65
CA ARG A 60 -20.55 6.93 -10.51
C ARG A 60 -19.22 6.65 -9.80
N VAL A 61 -18.79 5.41 -9.73
CA VAL A 61 -17.58 4.98 -8.98
C VAL A 61 -16.48 4.41 -9.88
N ARG A 62 -16.72 4.32 -11.18
CA ARG A 62 -15.84 3.70 -12.17
C ARG A 62 -14.41 4.23 -12.09
N ASN A 63 -14.23 5.55 -12.15
CA ASN A 63 -12.90 6.16 -12.13
C ASN A 63 -12.16 5.87 -10.83
N LYS A 64 -12.86 5.84 -9.69
CA LYS A 64 -12.26 5.49 -8.41
C LYS A 64 -11.79 4.05 -8.38
N ILE A 65 -12.62 3.12 -8.84
CA ILE A 65 -12.28 1.68 -8.86
C ILE A 65 -11.13 1.42 -9.85
N LEU A 66 -11.15 2.03 -11.03
CA LEU A 66 -10.05 1.92 -11.99
C LEU A 66 -8.73 2.44 -11.41
N ALA A 67 -8.74 3.57 -10.71
CA ALA A 67 -7.54 4.08 -10.03
C ALA A 67 -7.01 3.09 -8.98
N GLN A 68 -7.88 2.43 -8.22
CA GLN A 68 -7.49 1.39 -7.26
C GLN A 68 -6.94 0.14 -7.94
N ILE A 69 -7.49 -0.26 -9.09
CA ILE A 69 -6.97 -1.38 -9.89
C ILE A 69 -5.57 -1.06 -10.42
N TYR A 70 -5.38 0.12 -11.02
CA TYR A 70 -4.06 0.53 -11.52
C TYR A 70 -3.04 0.65 -10.40
N GLN A 71 -3.44 1.18 -9.25
CA GLN A 71 -2.60 1.20 -8.04
C GLN A 71 -2.21 -0.22 -7.62
N ALA A 72 -3.15 -1.15 -7.58
CA ALA A 72 -2.89 -2.54 -7.17
C ALA A 72 -1.90 -3.23 -8.11
N ILE A 73 -2.08 -3.08 -9.42
CA ILE A 73 -1.16 -3.62 -10.43
C ILE A 73 0.23 -2.99 -10.29
N ARG A 74 0.32 -1.68 -10.07
CA ARG A 74 1.59 -0.97 -9.88
C ARG A 74 2.34 -1.48 -8.66
N ILE A 75 1.64 -1.62 -7.53
CA ILE A 75 2.21 -2.12 -6.28
C ILE A 75 2.76 -3.54 -6.48
N GLU A 76 2.00 -4.43 -7.14
CA GLU A 76 2.43 -5.80 -7.44
C GLU A 76 3.66 -5.83 -8.35
N VAL A 77 3.65 -5.04 -9.42
CA VAL A 77 4.75 -5.00 -10.41
C VAL A 77 6.04 -4.48 -9.80
N ASN A 78 5.95 -3.46 -8.96
CA ASN A 78 7.10 -2.80 -8.35
C ASN A 78 7.49 -3.41 -7.00
N GLN A 79 6.71 -4.37 -6.48
CA GLN A 79 6.92 -4.95 -5.14
C GLN A 79 6.98 -3.86 -4.05
N GLU A 80 6.17 -2.79 -4.19
CA GLU A 80 6.27 -1.58 -3.38
C GLU A 80 6.17 -1.86 -1.87
N MET A 81 5.34 -2.83 -1.48
CA MET A 81 5.16 -3.18 -0.07
C MET A 81 6.36 -3.92 0.52
N ASP A 82 7.02 -4.78 -0.27
CA ASP A 82 8.18 -5.54 0.19
C ASP A 82 9.41 -4.64 0.25
N VAL A 83 9.61 -3.77 -0.75
CA VAL A 83 10.65 -2.73 -0.75
C VAL A 83 10.48 -1.78 0.44
N LEU A 84 9.24 -1.39 0.77
CA LEU A 84 8.98 -0.55 1.94
C LEU A 84 9.32 -1.26 3.26
N LYS A 85 9.02 -2.55 3.38
CA LYS A 85 9.41 -3.34 4.56
C LYS A 85 10.92 -3.42 4.71
N GLU A 86 11.63 -3.78 3.65
CA GLU A 86 13.10 -3.82 3.63
C GLU A 86 13.70 -2.46 4.02
N PHE A 87 13.19 -1.37 3.47
CA PHE A 87 13.64 -0.02 3.84
C PHE A 87 13.45 0.26 5.33
N LEU A 88 12.30 -0.10 5.89
CA LEU A 88 12.01 0.13 7.31
C LEU A 88 12.92 -0.71 8.22
N GLU A 89 13.16 -1.98 7.89
CA GLU A 89 14.07 -2.88 8.63
C GLU A 89 15.51 -2.37 8.57
N GLN A 90 16.00 -2.06 7.38
CA GLN A 90 17.35 -1.52 7.21
C GLN A 90 17.54 -0.16 7.89
N SER A 91 16.49 0.69 7.91
CA SER A 91 16.56 1.97 8.63
C SER A 91 16.76 1.78 10.13
N LEU A 92 16.21 0.71 10.70
CA LEU A 92 16.43 0.38 12.11
C LEU A 92 17.90 -0.02 12.37
N GLU A 93 18.55 -0.71 11.43
CA GLU A 93 19.95 -1.11 11.58
C GLU A 93 20.91 0.09 11.49
N ILE A 94 20.66 1.00 10.54
CA ILE A 94 21.53 2.14 10.24
C ILE A 94 21.43 3.26 11.27
N LEU A 95 20.24 3.49 11.81
CA LEU A 95 20.01 4.59 12.76
C LEU A 95 20.76 4.37 14.07
N ASN A 96 21.47 5.38 14.55
CA ASN A 96 22.00 5.40 15.90
C ASN A 96 20.86 5.56 16.93
N PRO A 97 21.06 5.17 18.21
CA PRO A 97 20.17 5.53 19.30
C PRO A 97 19.85 7.04 19.29
N LYS A 98 18.58 7.40 19.51
CA LYS A 98 18.04 8.77 19.36
C LYS A 98 18.01 9.32 17.94
N GLY A 99 18.44 8.54 16.93
CA GLY A 99 18.24 8.86 15.51
C GLY A 99 16.74 8.84 15.17
N ARG A 100 16.32 9.71 14.25
CA ARG A 100 14.92 9.86 13.87
C ARG A 100 14.66 9.34 12.46
N LEU A 101 13.61 8.55 12.33
CA LEU A 101 13.04 8.10 11.06
C LEU A 101 11.80 8.94 10.77
N SER A 102 11.80 9.65 9.64
CA SER A 102 10.65 10.40 9.14
C SER A 102 10.21 9.82 7.81
N VAL A 103 8.95 9.38 7.71
CA VAL A 103 8.41 8.74 6.52
C VAL A 103 7.13 9.43 6.08
N ILE A 104 7.07 9.80 4.79
CA ILE A 104 5.85 10.29 4.14
C ILE A 104 5.28 9.15 3.31
N SER A 105 4.02 8.81 3.53
CA SER A 105 3.25 7.85 2.75
C SER A 105 2.07 8.54 2.06
N TYR A 106 1.67 8.02 0.89
CA TYR A 106 0.62 8.62 0.05
C TYR A 106 -0.64 7.77 -0.05
N HIS A 107 -0.61 6.52 0.39
CA HIS A 107 -1.79 5.66 0.43
C HIS A 107 -1.89 4.85 1.72
N SER A 108 -3.08 4.27 1.94
CA SER A 108 -3.45 3.57 3.18
C SER A 108 -2.54 2.39 3.53
N LEU A 109 -2.09 1.65 2.53
CA LEU A 109 -1.25 0.45 2.73
C LEU A 109 0.13 0.83 3.25
N GLU A 110 0.80 1.81 2.61
CA GLU A 110 2.08 2.34 3.10
C GLU A 110 1.95 2.87 4.53
N ASP A 111 0.97 3.75 4.77
CA ASP A 111 0.76 4.35 6.09
C ASP A 111 0.53 3.28 7.18
N ARG A 112 -0.18 2.21 6.85
CA ARG A 112 -0.45 1.10 7.76
C ARG A 112 0.82 0.33 8.13
N LEU A 113 1.68 0.04 7.13
CA LEU A 113 2.98 -0.60 7.36
C LEU A 113 3.90 0.27 8.20
N VAL A 114 4.07 1.53 7.81
CA VAL A 114 4.91 2.51 8.54
C VAL A 114 4.44 2.68 9.98
N LYS A 115 3.14 2.91 10.17
CA LYS A 115 2.53 3.04 11.51
C LYS A 115 2.81 1.82 12.38
N ARG A 116 2.60 0.62 11.81
CA ARG A 116 2.75 -0.62 12.56
C ARG A 116 4.20 -0.86 12.94
N PHE A 117 5.12 -0.69 11.99
CA PHE A 117 6.55 -0.85 12.24
C PHE A 117 7.08 0.14 13.28
N MET A 118 6.76 1.42 13.14
CA MET A 118 7.16 2.45 14.12
C MET A 118 6.58 2.21 15.52
N LYS A 119 5.41 1.56 15.61
CA LYS A 119 4.77 1.27 16.89
C LYS A 119 5.26 -0.03 17.52
N ASN A 120 5.43 -1.07 16.74
CA ASN A 120 5.61 -2.44 17.22
C ASN A 120 6.99 -3.03 16.87
N GLY A 121 7.77 -2.40 15.98
CA GLY A 121 9.03 -2.94 15.47
C GLY A 121 8.85 -4.09 14.48
N MET A 122 7.62 -4.41 14.09
CA MET A 122 7.29 -5.55 13.24
C MET A 122 6.06 -5.29 12.38
N PHE A 123 5.91 -6.06 11.28
CA PHE A 123 4.78 -5.92 10.34
C PHE A 123 3.59 -6.83 10.66
N GLN A 124 3.80 -7.90 11.41
CA GLN A 124 2.77 -8.85 11.81
C GLN A 124 2.94 -9.25 13.28
N GLY A 125 1.89 -9.78 13.89
CA GLY A 125 1.91 -10.17 15.29
C GLY A 125 1.88 -8.97 16.25
N GLU A 126 2.16 -9.23 17.50
CA GLU A 126 2.34 -8.21 18.55
C GLU A 126 3.71 -8.41 19.18
N PRO A 127 4.39 -7.32 19.62
CA PRO A 127 5.67 -7.43 20.30
C PRO A 127 5.51 -8.21 21.61
N GLU A 128 6.57 -8.92 21.98
CA GLU A 128 6.63 -9.64 23.23
C GLU A 128 6.49 -8.68 24.41
N ARG A 129 5.78 -9.14 25.45
CA ARG A 129 5.64 -8.41 26.69
C ARG A 129 6.62 -8.96 27.72
N ASP A 130 7.25 -8.07 28.48
CA ASP A 130 7.99 -8.46 29.67
C ASP A 130 7.03 -8.93 30.78
N PHE A 131 7.61 -9.42 31.89
CA PHE A 131 6.83 -9.87 33.04
C PHE A 131 5.92 -8.77 33.64
N PHE A 132 6.24 -7.51 33.41
CA PHE A 132 5.47 -6.35 33.87
C PHE A 132 4.46 -5.86 32.85
N GLY A 133 4.37 -6.52 31.67
CA GLY A 133 3.44 -6.15 30.59
C GLY A 133 3.93 -5.04 29.66
N ASN A 134 5.18 -4.59 29.77
CA ASN A 134 5.75 -3.61 28.87
C ASN A 134 6.21 -4.26 27.56
N PHE A 135 6.13 -3.53 26.46
CA PHE A 135 6.64 -3.96 25.18
C PHE A 135 8.08 -3.52 24.98
N SER A 136 8.95 -4.44 24.55
CA SER A 136 10.25 -4.09 23.99
C SER A 136 10.06 -3.74 22.52
N VAL A 137 10.11 -2.46 22.20
CA VAL A 137 9.96 -1.96 20.82
C VAL A 137 11.14 -1.06 20.45
N PRO A 138 11.62 -1.11 19.20
CA PRO A 138 12.84 -0.39 18.81
C PRO A 138 12.63 1.12 18.61
N PHE A 139 11.39 1.57 18.48
CA PHE A 139 11.06 2.97 18.22
C PHE A 139 10.06 3.54 19.21
N LYS A 140 10.24 4.82 19.50
CA LYS A 140 9.26 5.69 20.16
C LYS A 140 8.67 6.64 19.12
N THR A 141 7.36 6.61 18.91
CA THR A 141 6.68 7.56 18.02
C THR A 141 6.79 8.99 18.56
N ILE A 142 7.15 9.93 17.68
CA ILE A 142 7.29 11.35 18.00
C ILE A 142 6.08 12.11 17.47
N GLY A 143 5.32 12.71 18.38
CA GLY A 143 4.15 13.49 18.04
C GLY A 143 2.97 12.65 17.50
N LYS A 144 2.05 13.34 16.82
CA LYS A 144 0.90 12.76 16.14
C LYS A 144 1.16 12.65 14.66
N LEU A 145 0.27 11.96 13.96
CA LEU A 145 0.23 11.97 12.49
C LEU A 145 0.13 13.43 11.98
N ILE A 146 1.04 13.79 11.07
CA ILE A 146 1.03 15.08 10.40
C ILE A 146 0.44 14.89 9.00
N VAL A 147 -0.53 15.71 8.67
CA VAL A 147 -1.17 15.76 7.34
C VAL A 147 -1.06 17.17 6.77
N PRO A 148 -1.05 17.34 5.44
CA PRO A 148 -0.98 18.64 4.83
C PRO A 148 -2.19 19.49 5.22
N ASP A 149 -1.96 20.78 5.39
CA ASP A 149 -3.03 21.76 5.59
C ASP A 149 -3.70 22.17 4.28
N ASN A 150 -4.72 23.00 4.38
CA ASN A 150 -5.47 23.46 3.21
C ASN A 150 -4.62 24.37 2.28
N GLU A 151 -3.63 25.06 2.80
CA GLU A 151 -2.76 25.93 1.99
C GLU A 151 -1.79 25.08 1.17
N GLU A 152 -1.16 24.10 1.78
CA GLU A 152 -0.30 23.14 1.09
C GLU A 152 -1.08 22.36 0.01
N ILE A 153 -2.31 21.92 0.29
CA ILE A 153 -3.15 21.23 -0.69
C ILE A 153 -3.52 22.13 -1.87
N LYS A 154 -3.75 23.42 -1.64
CA LYS A 154 -4.01 24.39 -2.73
C LYS A 154 -2.81 24.59 -3.62
N LEU A 155 -1.61 24.65 -3.03
CA LEU A 155 -0.36 24.79 -3.77
C LEU A 155 0.03 23.49 -4.49
N ASN A 156 -0.22 22.34 -3.86
CA ASN A 156 0.11 21.02 -4.39
C ASN A 156 -1.01 20.02 -4.08
N ASN A 157 -1.97 19.89 -5.00
CA ASN A 157 -3.08 18.94 -4.85
C ASN A 157 -2.64 17.47 -4.67
N ARG A 158 -1.42 17.10 -5.09
CA ARG A 158 -0.87 15.75 -4.89
C ARG A 158 -0.55 15.47 -3.43
N ALA A 159 -0.31 16.50 -2.62
CA ALA A 159 -0.08 16.36 -1.18
C ALA A 159 -1.31 15.90 -0.38
N ARG A 160 -2.51 16.01 -0.93
CA ARG A 160 -3.79 15.76 -0.22
C ARG A 160 -3.84 14.42 0.53
N SER A 161 -3.18 13.39 0.02
CA SER A 161 -3.16 12.06 0.64
C SER A 161 -1.90 11.79 1.47
N ALA A 162 -0.98 12.76 1.55
CA ALA A 162 0.28 12.60 2.25
C ALA A 162 0.06 12.47 3.76
N LYS A 163 0.85 11.58 4.38
CA LYS A 163 0.87 11.34 5.82
C LYS A 163 2.30 11.21 6.28
N LEU A 164 2.75 12.14 7.12
CA LEU A 164 4.08 12.10 7.71
C LEU A 164 4.02 11.48 9.11
N ARG A 165 4.85 10.47 9.33
CA ARG A 165 5.09 9.86 10.64
C ARG A 165 6.56 9.98 11.01
N ILE A 166 6.80 10.22 12.29
CA ILE A 166 8.15 10.37 12.86
C ILE A 166 8.29 9.42 14.05
N ALA A 167 9.40 8.71 14.09
CA ALA A 167 9.79 7.87 15.23
C ALA A 167 11.26 8.07 15.54
N GLU A 168 11.62 7.90 16.81
CA GLU A 168 12.98 7.98 17.32
C GLU A 168 13.42 6.60 17.79
N LYS A 169 14.61 6.16 17.37
CA LYS A 169 15.19 4.89 17.80
C LYS A 169 15.51 4.93 19.29
N ILE A 170 15.00 3.95 20.03
CA ILE A 170 15.27 3.79 21.46
C ILE A 170 16.63 3.11 21.63
N GLU A 171 17.31 3.44 22.68
CA GLU A 171 18.46 2.70 23.19
C GLU A 171 17.92 1.42 23.85
N LEU A 172 18.18 0.25 23.26
CA LEU A 172 17.79 -1.07 23.78
C LEU A 172 18.87 -1.58 24.70
#